data_cdbe86b796dd77bb5a3ee686144b53ca
#
_entry.id   cdbe86b796dd77bb5a3ee686144b53ca
#
_cell.length_a   1.000
_cell.length_b   1.000
_cell.length_c   1.000
_cell.angle_alpha   90.00
_cell.angle_beta   90.00
_cell.angle_gamma   90.00
#
_symmetry.space_group_name_H-M   'P 1'
#
loop_
_entity.id
_entity.type
_entity.pdbx_description
1 polymer ?
#
loop_
_entity_poly.entity_id
_entity_poly.type
_entity_poly.pdbx_seq_one_letter_code
_entity_poly.pdbx_strand_id
1 'polypeptide(L)'
;MNVKLISLTQPFSHESTGFPEDLIAYCARVSNPENQDNKATSARLLKFLIKHKHWSPFEMVDMTLEIKTSRAIAAQILRHRSFSFQEFSQRYSKAQKLEPVEIRKQAEKNRQSSTDGFEDAYLLSKVREHTSKGISLYNQLIEAGAAKESARMILPLTTETTMYMKGSI
;
A
#
# COMPACT_ATOMS: atom_id res chain seq x y z
N MET A 1 -1.12 -8.44 6.08
CA MET A 1 -0.82 -7.51 4.96
C MET A 1 0.21 -8.13 4.02
N ASN A 2 0.03 -7.99 2.70
CA ASN A 2 0.98 -8.43 1.66
C ASN A 2 1.17 -7.29 0.65
N VAL A 3 2.41 -7.06 0.20
CA VAL A 3 2.76 -6.03 -0.79
C VAL A 3 3.55 -6.66 -1.92
N LYS A 4 3.17 -6.36 -3.17
CA LYS A 4 3.81 -6.87 -4.37
C LYS A 4 4.07 -5.72 -5.34
N LEU A 5 5.29 -5.63 -5.88
CA LEU A 5 5.60 -4.71 -6.98
C LEU A 5 4.93 -5.21 -8.27
N ILE A 6 4.14 -4.34 -8.91
CA ILE A 6 3.40 -4.63 -10.15
C ILE A 6 4.10 -4.00 -11.36
N SER A 7 4.53 -2.75 -11.22
CA SER A 7 5.25 -2.06 -12.28
C SER A 7 6.25 -1.06 -11.73
N LEU A 8 7.24 -0.78 -12.53
CA LEU A 8 8.28 0.21 -12.27
C LEU A 8 8.59 0.91 -13.59
N THR A 9 8.86 2.21 -13.55
CA THR A 9 9.25 2.97 -14.74
C THR A 9 10.46 2.32 -15.42
N GLN A 10 10.36 2.08 -16.72
CA GLN A 10 11.45 1.57 -17.54
C GLN A 10 11.90 2.65 -18.54
N PRO A 11 13.20 3.00 -18.55
CA PRO A 11 13.75 3.94 -19.53
C PRO A 11 13.64 3.40 -20.97
N PHE A 12 13.35 4.29 -21.93
CA PHE A 12 13.28 3.95 -23.37
C PHE A 12 14.54 4.35 -24.16
N SER A 13 15.49 5.08 -23.56
CA SER A 13 16.69 5.49 -24.28
C SER A 13 17.60 4.27 -24.53
N HIS A 14 18.17 4.21 -25.73
CA HIS A 14 19.11 3.14 -26.13
C HIS A 14 20.38 3.08 -25.27
N GLU A 15 20.67 4.14 -24.55
CA GLU A 15 21.86 4.28 -23.71
C GLU A 15 21.61 3.96 -22.24
N SER A 16 20.34 3.77 -21.85
CA SER A 16 20.01 3.37 -20.48
C SER A 16 20.19 1.85 -20.31
N THR A 17 20.63 1.42 -19.14
CA THR A 17 20.72 0.00 -18.78
C THR A 17 19.35 -0.64 -18.56
N GLY A 18 18.27 0.14 -18.65
CA GLY A 18 16.92 -0.29 -18.33
C GLY A 18 16.61 -0.25 -16.83
N PHE A 19 17.54 0.19 -15.99
CA PHE A 19 17.31 0.33 -14.55
C PHE A 19 16.77 1.72 -14.19
N PRO A 20 15.77 1.80 -13.29
CA PRO A 20 15.19 3.08 -12.84
C PRO A 20 16.20 4.04 -12.22
N GLU A 21 17.20 3.51 -11.53
CA GLU A 21 18.26 4.28 -10.89
C GLU A 21 19.10 5.08 -11.92
N ASP A 22 19.31 4.51 -13.10
CA ASP A 22 20.03 5.18 -14.18
C ASP A 22 19.18 6.32 -14.75
N LEU A 23 17.85 6.15 -14.84
CA LEU A 23 16.94 7.22 -15.25
C LEU A 23 16.99 8.40 -14.26
N ILE A 24 16.95 8.12 -12.96
CA ILE A 24 17.07 9.17 -11.93
C ILE A 24 18.40 9.93 -12.10
N ALA A 25 19.52 9.20 -12.27
CA ALA A 25 20.83 9.81 -12.44
C ALA A 25 20.93 10.62 -13.73
N TYR A 26 20.37 10.12 -14.84
CA TYR A 26 20.29 10.80 -16.13
C TYR A 26 19.53 12.11 -16.01
N CYS A 27 18.31 12.08 -15.43
CA CYS A 27 17.49 13.27 -15.23
C CYS A 27 18.18 14.29 -14.29
N ALA A 28 18.83 13.84 -13.22
CA ALA A 28 19.56 14.70 -12.31
C ALA A 28 20.72 15.44 -12.98
N ARG A 29 21.28 14.90 -14.07
CA ARG A 29 22.40 15.48 -14.83
C ARG A 29 21.95 16.37 -15.99
N VAL A 30 20.69 16.72 -16.09
CA VAL A 30 20.16 17.59 -17.18
C VAL A 30 20.96 18.88 -17.38
N SER A 31 21.53 19.43 -16.32
CA SER A 31 22.39 20.63 -16.37
C SER A 31 23.89 20.34 -16.61
N ASN A 32 24.25 19.08 -16.88
CA ASN A 32 25.60 18.65 -17.20
C ASN A 32 25.59 17.64 -18.36
N PRO A 33 25.29 18.10 -19.59
CA PRO A 33 25.06 17.21 -20.75
C PRO A 33 26.25 16.30 -21.08
N GLU A 34 27.49 16.78 -20.93
CA GLU A 34 28.70 15.99 -21.22
C GLU A 34 28.86 14.79 -20.28
N ASN A 35 28.21 14.79 -19.12
CA ASN A 35 28.27 13.70 -18.14
C ASN A 35 26.90 13.03 -17.91
N GLN A 36 25.92 13.34 -18.75
CA GLN A 36 24.54 12.87 -18.54
C GLN A 36 24.44 11.35 -18.61
N ASP A 37 25.14 10.73 -19.54
CA ASP A 37 25.14 9.28 -19.80
C ASP A 37 26.12 8.47 -18.92
N ASN A 38 26.79 9.10 -17.96
CA ASN A 38 27.78 8.45 -17.10
C ASN A 38 27.12 7.53 -16.05
N LYS A 39 26.92 6.26 -16.43
CA LYS A 39 26.34 5.23 -15.54
C LYS A 39 27.27 4.80 -14.40
N ALA A 40 28.58 4.85 -14.63
CA ALA A 40 29.58 4.40 -13.65
C ALA A 40 29.48 5.12 -12.28
N THR A 41 28.93 6.33 -12.27
CA THR A 41 28.77 7.13 -11.06
C THR A 41 27.33 7.32 -10.61
N SER A 42 26.35 6.64 -11.22
CA SER A 42 24.93 6.76 -10.86
C SER A 42 24.68 6.50 -9.38
N ALA A 43 25.14 5.38 -8.85
CA ALA A 43 24.95 5.04 -7.43
C ALA A 43 25.53 6.08 -6.46
N ARG A 44 26.68 6.68 -6.81
CA ARG A 44 27.28 7.76 -6.00
C ARG A 44 26.45 9.03 -6.07
N LEU A 45 25.92 9.36 -7.24
CA LEU A 45 25.04 10.51 -7.42
C LEU A 45 23.73 10.35 -6.64
N LEU A 46 23.08 9.20 -6.70
CA LEU A 46 21.86 8.94 -5.93
C LEU A 46 22.09 9.13 -4.42
N LYS A 47 23.19 8.57 -3.89
CA LYS A 47 23.56 8.78 -2.48
C LYS A 47 23.77 10.26 -2.13
N PHE A 48 24.37 11.03 -3.04
CA PHE A 48 24.54 12.47 -2.88
C PHE A 48 23.19 13.19 -2.86
N LEU A 49 22.29 12.90 -3.80
CA LEU A 49 20.96 13.50 -3.89
C LEU A 49 20.15 13.25 -2.61
N ILE A 50 20.14 11.99 -2.12
CA ILE A 50 19.46 11.62 -0.87
C ILE A 50 20.05 12.39 0.32
N LYS A 51 21.39 12.42 0.45
CA LYS A 51 22.09 13.11 1.54
C LYS A 51 21.75 14.60 1.58
N HIS A 52 21.62 15.22 0.41
CA HIS A 52 21.34 16.65 0.28
C HIS A 52 19.86 16.98 0.09
N LYS A 53 18.98 15.97 0.20
CA LYS A 53 17.51 16.10 0.08
C LYS A 53 17.06 16.71 -1.25
N HIS A 54 17.75 16.36 -2.34
CA HIS A 54 17.36 16.74 -3.69
C HIS A 54 16.43 15.67 -4.26
N TRP A 55 15.12 15.82 -4.02
CA TRP A 55 14.12 14.78 -4.30
C TRP A 55 13.58 14.80 -5.71
N SER A 56 13.57 15.96 -6.41
CA SER A 56 12.93 16.10 -7.72
C SER A 56 13.38 15.09 -8.79
N PRO A 57 14.64 14.59 -8.86
CA PRO A 57 15.00 13.57 -9.82
C PRO A 57 14.32 12.21 -9.56
N PHE A 58 13.97 11.92 -8.29
CA PHE A 58 13.28 10.68 -7.92
C PHE A 58 11.83 10.67 -8.40
N GLU A 59 11.21 11.85 -8.59
CA GLU A 59 9.87 11.99 -9.15
C GLU A 59 9.77 11.57 -10.63
N MET A 60 10.90 11.34 -11.29
CA MET A 60 10.95 10.84 -12.67
C MET A 60 10.75 9.32 -12.78
N VAL A 61 10.69 8.63 -11.66
CA VAL A 61 10.46 7.20 -11.59
C VAL A 61 9.24 6.90 -10.74
N ASP A 62 8.27 6.23 -11.34
CA ASP A 62 7.06 5.75 -10.69
C ASP A 62 7.12 4.25 -10.43
N MET A 63 6.48 3.81 -9.36
CA MET A 63 6.16 2.39 -9.12
C MET A 63 4.68 2.20 -8.86
N THR A 64 4.18 1.00 -9.19
CA THR A 64 2.84 0.56 -8.80
C THR A 64 2.96 -0.66 -7.90
N LEU A 65 2.33 -0.59 -6.74
CA LEU A 65 2.27 -1.67 -5.76
C LEU A 65 0.85 -2.25 -5.70
N GLU A 66 0.73 -3.58 -5.63
CA GLU A 66 -0.47 -4.26 -5.15
C GLU A 66 -0.34 -4.42 -3.64
N ILE A 67 -1.35 -3.97 -2.90
CA ILE A 67 -1.40 -4.06 -1.45
C ILE A 67 -2.66 -4.83 -1.07
N LYS A 68 -2.48 -5.98 -0.39
CA LYS A 68 -3.58 -6.76 0.22
C LYS A 68 -3.55 -6.52 1.72
N THR A 69 -4.62 -5.96 2.24
CA THR A 69 -4.73 -5.59 3.65
C THR A 69 -6.20 -5.47 4.08
N SER A 70 -6.45 -5.16 5.34
CA SER A 70 -7.81 -4.90 5.83
C SER A 70 -8.34 -3.53 5.40
N ARG A 71 -9.65 -3.39 5.39
CA ARG A 71 -10.34 -2.11 5.16
C ARG A 71 -9.90 -1.03 6.17
N ALA A 72 -9.58 -1.43 7.40
CA ALA A 72 -9.07 -0.51 8.42
C ALA A 72 -7.76 0.16 7.98
N ILE A 73 -6.80 -0.62 7.52
CA ILE A 73 -5.49 -0.13 7.05
C ILE A 73 -5.61 0.57 5.71
N ALA A 74 -6.39 0.01 4.77
CA ALA A 74 -6.64 0.64 3.47
C ALA A 74 -7.18 2.05 3.60
N ALA A 75 -8.13 2.29 4.51
CA ALA A 75 -8.68 3.62 4.76
C ALA A 75 -7.62 4.65 5.24
N GLN A 76 -6.55 4.19 5.89
CA GLN A 76 -5.43 5.05 6.29
C GLN A 76 -4.50 5.32 5.10
N ILE A 77 -4.17 4.29 4.31
CA ILE A 77 -3.31 4.41 3.13
C ILE A 77 -3.93 5.37 2.10
N LEU A 78 -5.24 5.26 1.85
CA LEU A 78 -5.98 6.10 0.91
C LEU A 78 -5.96 7.60 1.26
N ARG A 79 -5.58 7.97 2.46
CA ARG A 79 -5.44 9.39 2.87
C ARG A 79 -4.17 10.05 2.33
N HIS A 80 -3.24 9.28 1.78
CA HIS A 80 -1.97 9.78 1.26
C HIS A 80 -2.18 10.45 -0.11
N ARG A 81 -2.13 11.79 -0.14
CA ARG A 81 -2.53 12.59 -1.31
C ARG A 81 -1.54 12.55 -2.48
N SER A 82 -0.30 12.18 -2.25
CA SER A 82 0.75 12.13 -3.28
C SER A 82 0.68 10.87 -4.14
N PHE A 83 -0.21 9.92 -3.83
CA PHE A 83 -0.35 8.68 -4.58
C PHE A 83 -1.70 8.59 -5.28
N SER A 84 -1.72 7.84 -6.37
CA SER A 84 -2.94 7.42 -7.06
C SER A 84 -3.34 6.02 -6.61
N PHE A 85 -4.65 5.78 -6.50
CA PHE A 85 -5.18 4.52 -5.96
C PHE A 85 -6.27 3.94 -6.85
N GLN A 86 -6.31 2.61 -6.91
CA GLN A 86 -7.43 1.82 -7.41
C GLN A 86 -7.71 0.71 -6.39
N GLU A 87 -8.90 0.68 -5.81
CA GLU A 87 -9.25 -0.28 -4.78
C GLU A 87 -10.38 -1.21 -5.22
N PHE A 88 -10.34 -2.45 -4.72
CA PHE A 88 -11.40 -3.44 -4.89
C PHE A 88 -12.76 -2.90 -4.43
N SER A 89 -13.74 -2.95 -5.34
CA SER A 89 -15.07 -2.43 -5.07
C SER A 89 -16.00 -3.50 -4.47
N GLN A 90 -16.34 -3.34 -3.19
CA GLN A 90 -17.35 -4.16 -2.51
C GLN A 90 -18.80 -3.87 -2.97
N ARG A 91 -19.01 -2.84 -3.77
CA ARG A 91 -20.30 -2.58 -4.44
C ARG A 91 -20.48 -3.51 -5.64
N TYR A 92 -19.39 -3.82 -6.32
CA TYR A 92 -19.37 -4.64 -7.54
C TYR A 92 -19.16 -6.11 -7.21
N SER A 93 -18.19 -6.45 -6.37
CA SER A 93 -17.80 -7.82 -6.08
C SER A 93 -18.04 -8.19 -4.62
N LYS A 94 -18.33 -9.48 -4.39
CA LYS A 94 -18.56 -10.04 -3.04
C LYS A 94 -17.24 -10.05 -2.24
N ALA A 95 -17.30 -9.56 -1.00
CA ALA A 95 -16.19 -9.71 -0.05
C ALA A 95 -16.05 -11.18 0.36
N GLN A 96 -14.83 -11.71 0.40
CA GLN A 96 -14.62 -13.15 0.59
C GLN A 96 -13.80 -13.50 1.83
N LYS A 97 -12.93 -12.62 2.29
CA LYS A 97 -11.92 -12.93 3.32
C LYS A 97 -11.85 -11.88 4.41
N LEU A 98 -11.37 -12.33 5.56
CA LEU A 98 -10.98 -11.49 6.68
C LEU A 98 -9.46 -11.54 6.85
N GLU A 99 -8.82 -10.40 7.07
CA GLU A 99 -7.44 -10.34 7.55
C GLU A 99 -7.43 -10.73 9.03
N PRO A 100 -6.52 -11.59 9.49
CA PRO A 100 -6.38 -11.91 10.90
C PRO A 100 -6.16 -10.64 11.73
N VAL A 101 -6.90 -10.49 12.81
CA VAL A 101 -6.78 -9.34 13.71
C VAL A 101 -5.64 -9.59 14.70
N GLU A 102 -4.62 -8.74 14.67
CA GLU A 102 -3.63 -8.65 15.73
C GLU A 102 -4.04 -7.52 16.70
N ILE A 103 -4.58 -7.89 17.86
CA ILE A 103 -4.88 -6.94 18.92
C ILE A 103 -3.62 -6.68 19.72
N ARG A 104 -3.32 -5.41 19.99
CA ARG A 104 -2.11 -4.97 20.72
C ARG A 104 -2.50 -4.09 21.88
N LYS A 105 -1.62 -4.03 22.89
CA LYS A 105 -1.80 -3.17 24.08
C LYS A 105 -1.61 -1.70 23.69
N GLN A 106 -2.36 -0.80 24.31
CA GLN A 106 -2.19 0.63 24.15
C GLN A 106 -0.84 1.10 24.72
N ALA A 107 -0.11 1.94 24.00
CA ALA A 107 1.08 2.57 24.53
C ALA A 107 0.73 3.65 25.58
N GLU A 108 1.47 3.70 26.68
CA GLU A 108 1.19 4.63 27.79
C GLU A 108 1.43 6.11 27.39
N LYS A 109 2.53 6.39 26.71
CA LYS A 109 2.95 7.77 26.38
C LYS A 109 2.38 8.29 25.07
N ASN A 110 2.18 7.44 24.07
CA ASN A 110 1.67 7.83 22.77
C ASN A 110 0.32 7.18 22.49
N ARG A 111 -0.74 7.98 22.58
CA ARG A 111 -2.13 7.53 22.39
C ARG A 111 -2.43 6.96 20.98
N GLN A 112 -1.58 7.20 20.01
CA GLN A 112 -1.72 6.67 18.65
C GLN A 112 -0.90 5.40 18.41
N SER A 113 -0.05 5.01 19.36
CA SER A 113 0.80 3.83 19.29
C SER A 113 0.27 2.66 20.08
N SER A 114 0.72 1.48 19.70
CA SER A 114 0.53 0.23 20.42
C SER A 114 1.91 -0.39 20.76
N THR A 115 1.92 -1.24 21.80
CA THR A 115 3.11 -1.98 22.22
C THR A 115 2.97 -3.46 21.88
N ASP A 116 3.17 -4.35 22.86
CA ASP A 116 3.14 -5.79 22.69
C ASP A 116 1.74 -6.33 22.35
N GLY A 117 1.66 -7.61 22.00
CA GLY A 117 0.40 -8.29 21.75
C GLY A 117 -0.50 -8.29 22.99
N PHE A 118 -1.79 -8.28 22.75
CA PHE A 118 -2.82 -8.40 23.79
C PHE A 118 -3.03 -9.89 24.09
N GLU A 119 -2.95 -10.28 25.38
CA GLU A 119 -2.81 -11.67 25.79
C GLU A 119 -4.11 -12.31 26.34
N ASP A 120 -5.20 -11.57 26.45
CA ASP A 120 -6.48 -12.11 26.93
C ASP A 120 -7.11 -13.05 25.87
N ALA A 121 -6.91 -14.34 26.07
CA ALA A 121 -7.38 -15.38 25.14
C ALA A 121 -8.90 -15.40 24.99
N TYR A 122 -9.65 -15.07 26.07
CA TYR A 122 -11.11 -15.02 26.01
C TYR A 122 -11.57 -13.87 25.12
N LEU A 123 -11.09 -12.65 25.33
CA LEU A 123 -11.44 -11.50 24.50
C LEU A 123 -10.99 -11.68 23.05
N LEU A 124 -9.79 -12.25 22.81
CA LEU A 124 -9.33 -12.57 21.47
C LEU A 124 -10.23 -13.60 20.75
N SER A 125 -10.80 -14.57 21.50
CA SER A 125 -11.77 -15.50 20.95
C SER A 125 -13.09 -14.80 20.55
N LYS A 126 -13.55 -13.85 21.37
CA LYS A 126 -14.75 -13.05 21.09
C LYS A 126 -14.56 -12.14 19.87
N VAL A 127 -13.39 -11.57 19.68
CA VAL A 127 -13.06 -10.80 18.46
C VAL A 127 -13.18 -11.68 17.22
N ARG A 128 -12.59 -12.88 17.25
CA ARG A 128 -12.69 -13.84 16.13
C ARG A 128 -14.14 -14.28 15.86
N GLU A 129 -14.91 -14.58 16.90
CA GLU A 129 -16.32 -14.93 16.80
C GLU A 129 -17.13 -13.81 16.16
N HIS A 130 -16.95 -12.56 16.62
CA HIS A 130 -17.66 -11.39 16.10
C HIS A 130 -17.36 -11.15 14.62
N THR A 131 -16.08 -11.17 14.22
CA THR A 131 -15.68 -10.94 12.83
C THR A 131 -16.21 -12.05 11.91
N SER A 132 -16.19 -13.32 12.36
CA SER A 132 -16.75 -14.46 11.61
C SER A 132 -18.27 -14.36 11.46
N LYS A 133 -18.99 -13.96 12.50
CA LYS A 133 -20.44 -13.72 12.43
C LYS A 133 -20.79 -12.60 11.46
N GLY A 134 -20.00 -11.53 11.43
CA GLY A 134 -20.20 -10.40 10.51
C GLY A 134 -20.15 -10.82 9.04
N ILE A 135 -19.12 -11.59 8.65
CA ILE A 135 -19.02 -12.07 7.25
C ILE A 135 -20.07 -13.15 6.93
N SER A 136 -20.43 -13.98 7.90
CA SER A 136 -21.52 -14.97 7.72
C SER A 136 -22.85 -14.29 7.45
N LEU A 137 -23.21 -13.29 8.24
CA LEU A 137 -24.45 -12.51 8.05
C LEU A 137 -24.45 -11.76 6.71
N TYR A 138 -23.32 -11.18 6.33
CA TYR A 138 -23.15 -10.57 4.99
C TYR A 138 -23.47 -11.57 3.88
N ASN A 139 -22.94 -12.80 3.96
CA ASN A 139 -23.21 -13.84 2.97
C ASN A 139 -24.69 -14.20 2.90
N GLN A 140 -25.34 -14.37 4.05
CA GLN A 140 -26.79 -14.65 4.13
C GLN A 140 -27.62 -13.52 3.49
N LEU A 141 -27.26 -12.25 3.72
CA LEU A 141 -27.93 -11.11 3.09
C LEU A 141 -27.78 -11.15 1.55
N ILE A 142 -26.58 -11.46 1.04
CA ILE A 142 -26.35 -11.60 -0.40
C ILE A 142 -27.17 -12.74 -0.99
N GLU A 143 -27.22 -13.89 -0.33
CA GLU A 143 -27.99 -15.05 -0.74
C GLU A 143 -29.50 -14.79 -0.71
N ALA A 144 -29.97 -13.97 0.24
CA ALA A 144 -31.35 -13.51 0.32
C ALA A 144 -31.70 -12.41 -0.70
N GLY A 145 -30.77 -11.99 -1.56
CA GLY A 145 -30.99 -11.03 -2.62
C GLY A 145 -30.72 -9.57 -2.24
N ALA A 146 -30.13 -9.29 -1.07
CA ALA A 146 -29.75 -7.92 -0.71
C ALA A 146 -28.65 -7.38 -1.64
N ALA A 147 -28.77 -6.10 -2.01
CA ALA A 147 -27.74 -5.43 -2.82
C ALA A 147 -26.38 -5.40 -2.09
N LYS A 148 -25.30 -5.76 -2.80
CA LYS A 148 -23.93 -5.72 -2.25
C LYS A 148 -23.57 -4.38 -1.63
N GLU A 149 -24.03 -3.30 -2.26
CA GLU A 149 -23.85 -1.93 -1.78
C GLU A 149 -24.40 -1.71 -0.36
N SER A 150 -25.52 -2.31 -0.02
CA SER A 150 -26.15 -2.21 1.29
C SER A 150 -25.58 -3.26 2.26
N ALA A 151 -25.50 -4.52 1.83
CA ALA A 151 -25.01 -5.62 2.65
C ALA A 151 -23.58 -5.38 3.19
N ARG A 152 -22.70 -4.76 2.42
CA ARG A 152 -21.32 -4.44 2.83
C ARG A 152 -21.22 -3.57 4.08
N MET A 153 -22.27 -2.85 4.47
CA MET A 153 -22.26 -1.94 5.62
C MET A 153 -22.08 -2.67 6.95
N ILE A 154 -22.37 -3.96 7.00
CA ILE A 154 -22.19 -4.78 8.21
C ILE A 154 -20.85 -5.50 8.27
N LEU A 155 -20.03 -5.41 7.21
CA LEU A 155 -18.73 -6.06 7.17
C LEU A 155 -17.79 -5.47 8.22
N PRO A 156 -17.04 -6.31 8.97
CA PRO A 156 -16.04 -5.80 9.90
C PRO A 156 -14.90 -5.09 9.17
N LEU A 157 -14.25 -4.14 9.81
CA LEU A 157 -13.09 -3.41 9.28
C LEU A 157 -11.90 -4.32 8.96
N THR A 158 -11.89 -5.54 9.49
CA THR A 158 -10.91 -6.59 9.20
C THR A 158 -11.14 -7.27 7.84
N THR A 159 -12.22 -6.95 7.14
CA THR A 159 -12.46 -7.46 5.78
C THR A 159 -11.30 -7.11 4.88
N GLU A 160 -10.73 -8.14 4.22
CA GLU A 160 -9.62 -7.98 3.29
C GLU A 160 -10.05 -7.15 2.07
N THR A 161 -9.16 -6.27 1.65
CA THR A 161 -9.26 -5.54 0.39
C THR A 161 -7.94 -5.62 -0.36
N THR A 162 -8.00 -5.45 -1.67
CA THR A 162 -6.83 -5.31 -2.54
C THR A 162 -6.86 -3.92 -3.15
N MET A 163 -5.74 -3.23 -3.08
CA MET A 163 -5.59 -1.92 -3.72
C MET A 163 -4.29 -1.87 -4.52
N TYR A 164 -4.33 -1.10 -5.60
CA TYR A 164 -3.13 -0.67 -6.31
C TYR A 164 -2.81 0.76 -5.89
N MET A 165 -1.56 0.99 -5.57
CA MET A 165 -1.02 2.30 -5.21
C MET A 165 0.09 2.66 -6.18
N LYS A 166 -0.01 3.81 -6.85
CA LYS A 166 1.00 4.31 -7.77
C LYS A 166 1.53 5.65 -7.30
N GLY A 167 2.84 5.83 -7.37
CA GLY A 167 3.49 7.11 -7.13
C GLY A 167 4.97 7.09 -7.44
N SER A 168 5.61 8.26 -7.31
CA SER A 168 7.06 8.39 -7.44
C SER A 168 7.80 7.75 -6.27
N ILE A 169 9.06 7.40 -6.51
CA ILE A 169 9.94 6.76 -5.53
C ILE A 169 10.50 7.81 -4.55
#